data_20403400ab8ab79648569981c5ecbcf3
#
_entry.id   20403400ab8ab79648569981c5ecbcf3
#
_cell.length_a   1.000
_cell.length_b   1.000
_cell.length_c   1.000
_cell.angle_alpha   90.00
_cell.angle_beta   90.00
_cell.angle_gamma   90.00
#
_symmetry.space_group_name_H-M   'P 1'
#
loop_
_entity.id
_entity.type
_entity.pdbx_description
1 polymer ?
#
loop_
_entity_poly.entity_id
_entity_poly.type
_entity_poly.pdbx_seq_one_letter_code
_entity_poly.pdbx_strand_id
1 'polypeptide(L)'
;MPIIFIEREEEVIRALHLASFNGNIGDIANHVGFWNLFKKYVTNDVEVTYLEIREYYKSRNLRQFDDSFADLVNRYDLLVIGGGNFFDVKWDYSTTGTTLNISDEILRKIHIPIVFNGLGVDYSPNMCLAKVKDCFGSFIKYLDSRSDKFLVSVRNDDSKMLLDQFFDGSSLKNIIQIPDGGFFTSAGEYRHPEIPDDKTVIAINTVRDRMEDRWGDKESYNQYCNEFSLFIDKAISRNPNLHFVFVPHIPS
;
A
#
# COMPACT_ATOMS: atom_id res chain seq x y z
N MET A 1 -2.99 9.31 -23.64
CA MET A 1 -3.21 8.39 -22.52
C MET A 1 -3.90 7.17 -23.11
N PRO A 2 -3.29 6.01 -23.23
CA PRO A 2 -4.01 4.83 -23.68
C PRO A 2 -4.94 4.38 -22.55
N ILE A 3 -6.23 4.52 -22.76
CA ILE A 3 -7.26 3.92 -21.92
C ILE A 3 -7.27 2.45 -22.34
N ILE A 4 -6.92 1.57 -21.44
CA ILE A 4 -7.10 0.13 -21.65
C ILE A 4 -8.61 -0.12 -21.57
N PHE A 5 -9.30 -0.10 -22.70
CA PHE A 5 -10.66 -0.61 -22.79
C PHE A 5 -10.58 -2.14 -22.91
N ILE A 6 -11.06 -2.83 -21.90
CA ILE A 6 -11.42 -4.24 -22.04
C ILE A 6 -12.81 -4.22 -22.70
N GLU A 7 -12.86 -4.15 -24.05
CA GLU A 7 -14.10 -4.39 -24.80
C GLU A 7 -14.37 -5.89 -24.78
N ARG A 8 -15.10 -6.35 -23.78
CA ARG A 8 -15.78 -7.65 -23.81
C ARG A 8 -17.23 -7.42 -23.44
N GLU A 9 -18.12 -7.73 -24.34
CA GLU A 9 -19.56 -7.78 -24.07
C GLU A 9 -19.81 -8.88 -23.01
N GLU A 10 -20.34 -8.50 -21.83
CA GLU A 10 -20.94 -9.35 -20.78
C GLU A 10 -20.04 -10.37 -20.03
N GLU A 11 -18.71 -10.31 -20.11
CA GLU A 11 -17.89 -11.21 -19.30
C GLU A 11 -17.42 -10.52 -17.99
N VAL A 12 -17.62 -11.22 -16.87
CA VAL A 12 -17.12 -10.81 -15.55
C VAL A 12 -15.60 -10.74 -15.57
N ILE A 13 -15.01 -9.61 -15.21
CA ILE A 13 -13.56 -9.46 -15.08
C ILE A 13 -13.08 -10.22 -13.83
N ARG A 14 -12.25 -11.23 -14.01
CA ARG A 14 -11.59 -11.94 -12.91
C ARG A 14 -10.27 -11.27 -12.59
N ALA A 15 -10.22 -10.54 -11.49
CA ALA A 15 -9.03 -9.83 -11.05
C ALA A 15 -8.30 -10.58 -9.93
N LEU A 16 -6.96 -10.69 -10.04
CA LEU A 16 -6.10 -11.10 -8.93
C LEU A 16 -5.51 -9.86 -8.28
N HIS A 17 -5.73 -9.68 -6.98
CA HIS A 17 -5.19 -8.55 -6.23
C HIS A 17 -4.10 -9.02 -5.26
N LEU A 18 -2.85 -8.68 -5.58
CA LEU A 18 -1.66 -8.96 -4.77
C LEU A 18 -1.37 -7.77 -3.85
N ALA A 19 -1.64 -7.91 -2.57
CA ALA A 19 -1.41 -6.86 -1.58
C ALA A 19 -1.36 -7.42 -0.15
N SER A 20 -1.28 -6.53 0.84
CA SER A 20 -1.36 -6.86 2.25
C SER A 20 -2.82 -6.77 2.73
N PHE A 21 -3.44 -7.89 3.07
CA PHE A 21 -4.86 -7.96 3.48
C PHE A 21 -5.05 -8.18 4.98
N ASN A 22 -3.98 -8.50 5.70
CA ASN A 22 -4.05 -8.78 7.13
C ASN A 22 -3.22 -7.79 7.93
N GLY A 23 -3.80 -7.17 8.94
CA GLY A 23 -3.11 -6.41 9.95
C GLY A 23 -3.29 -4.89 9.87
N ASN A 24 -2.90 -4.22 8.79
CA ASN A 24 -2.99 -2.77 8.72
C ASN A 24 -4.36 -2.30 8.16
N ILE A 25 -5.10 -1.57 8.97
CA ILE A 25 -6.41 -1.00 8.60
C ILE A 25 -6.30 -0.05 7.40
N GLY A 26 -5.21 0.72 7.30
CA GLY A 26 -4.97 1.64 6.19
C GLY A 26 -4.81 0.91 4.86
N ASP A 27 -4.11 -0.24 4.85
CA ASP A 27 -3.98 -1.06 3.65
C ASP A 27 -5.37 -1.56 3.19
N ILE A 28 -6.19 -2.05 4.14
CA ILE A 28 -7.55 -2.53 3.84
C ILE A 28 -8.42 -1.40 3.29
N ALA A 29 -8.38 -0.22 3.91
CA ALA A 29 -9.14 0.95 3.44
C ALA A 29 -8.73 1.34 2.02
N ASN A 30 -7.41 1.32 1.71
CA ASN A 30 -6.91 1.59 0.37
C ASN A 30 -7.49 0.60 -0.67
N HIS A 31 -7.52 -0.70 -0.35
CA HIS A 31 -8.05 -1.72 -1.25
C HIS A 31 -9.56 -1.56 -1.48
N VAL A 32 -10.32 -1.31 -0.42
CA VAL A 32 -11.77 -1.09 -0.52
C VAL A 32 -12.06 0.13 -1.38
N GLY A 33 -11.37 1.25 -1.15
CA GLY A 33 -11.56 2.46 -1.92
C GLY A 33 -11.19 2.29 -3.39
N PHE A 34 -10.10 1.57 -3.70
CA PHE A 34 -9.74 1.24 -5.08
C PHE A 34 -10.87 0.48 -5.80
N TRP A 35 -11.38 -0.60 -5.19
CA TRP A 35 -12.43 -1.41 -5.82
C TRP A 35 -13.76 -0.68 -5.90
N ASN A 36 -14.07 0.22 -4.96
CA ASN A 36 -15.24 1.10 -5.07
C ASN A 36 -15.17 2.00 -6.31
N LEU A 37 -14.00 2.60 -6.55
CA LEU A 37 -13.78 3.42 -7.74
C LEU A 37 -13.79 2.57 -9.02
N PHE A 38 -13.15 1.42 -9.00
CA PHE A 38 -13.12 0.50 -10.15
C PHE A 38 -14.54 0.10 -10.55
N LYS A 39 -15.36 -0.33 -9.60
CA LYS A 39 -16.77 -0.70 -9.84
C LYS A 39 -17.60 0.49 -10.33
N LYS A 40 -17.31 1.68 -9.84
CA LYS A 40 -18.06 2.88 -10.24
C LYS A 40 -17.73 3.37 -11.65
N TYR A 41 -16.47 3.26 -12.09
CA TYR A 41 -15.99 3.93 -13.29
C TYR A 41 -15.52 3.00 -14.40
N VAL A 42 -15.26 1.73 -14.11
CA VAL A 42 -14.79 0.73 -15.10
C VAL A 42 -15.89 -0.28 -15.38
N THR A 43 -16.24 -1.11 -14.41
CA THR A 43 -17.34 -2.07 -14.49
C THR A 43 -17.75 -2.58 -13.12
N ASN A 44 -19.05 -2.86 -12.94
CA ASN A 44 -19.55 -3.54 -11.74
C ASN A 44 -19.25 -5.05 -11.75
N ASP A 45 -19.04 -5.62 -12.94
CA ASP A 45 -18.89 -7.07 -13.13
C ASP A 45 -17.42 -7.47 -12.97
N VAL A 46 -16.96 -7.44 -11.72
CA VAL A 46 -15.61 -7.83 -11.34
C VAL A 46 -15.63 -8.79 -10.15
N GLU A 47 -14.97 -9.92 -10.32
CA GLU A 47 -14.67 -10.89 -9.25
C GLU A 47 -13.21 -10.74 -8.81
N VAL A 48 -12.99 -10.47 -7.53
CA VAL A 48 -11.65 -10.22 -6.99
C VAL A 48 -11.18 -11.39 -6.14
N THR A 49 -10.06 -11.99 -6.53
CA THR A 49 -9.32 -12.95 -5.71
C THR A 49 -8.17 -12.23 -5.02
N TYR A 50 -8.06 -12.39 -3.70
CA TYR A 50 -7.02 -11.76 -2.90
C TYR A 50 -5.83 -12.68 -2.69
N LEU A 51 -4.62 -12.18 -2.92
CA LEU A 51 -3.37 -12.89 -2.72
C LEU A 51 -2.47 -12.10 -1.76
N GLU A 52 -2.17 -12.69 -0.61
CA GLU A 52 -1.39 -12.03 0.45
C GLU A 52 0.09 -11.89 0.05
N ILE A 53 0.56 -10.66 -0.16
CA ILE A 53 1.93 -10.39 -0.61
C ILE A 53 2.99 -10.84 0.40
N ARG A 54 2.67 -10.86 1.69
CA ARG A 54 3.62 -11.26 2.74
C ARG A 54 4.04 -12.72 2.65
N GLU A 55 3.28 -13.56 1.92
CA GLU A 55 3.68 -14.94 1.64
C GLU A 55 4.92 -14.99 0.73
N TYR A 56 5.17 -13.93 -0.05
CA TYR A 56 6.31 -13.76 -0.95
C TYR A 56 7.54 -13.10 -0.30
N TYR A 57 7.41 -12.61 0.94
CA TYR A 57 8.54 -11.99 1.64
C TYR A 57 9.60 -13.03 1.97
N LYS A 58 10.88 -12.64 1.80
CA LYS A 58 12.03 -13.51 2.13
C LYS A 58 11.95 -14.08 3.56
N SER A 59 11.44 -13.31 4.51
CA SER A 59 11.29 -13.72 5.91
C SER A 59 10.27 -14.86 6.11
N ARG A 60 9.25 -14.96 5.25
CA ARG A 60 8.26 -16.03 5.30
C ARG A 60 8.52 -17.16 4.33
N ASN A 61 9.01 -16.82 3.14
CA ASN A 61 9.41 -17.75 2.07
C ASN A 61 8.37 -18.85 1.77
N LEU A 62 7.09 -18.50 1.82
CA LEU A 62 6.00 -19.44 1.56
C LEU A 62 5.72 -19.57 0.05
N ARG A 63 5.95 -18.49 -0.69
CA ARG A 63 5.81 -18.41 -2.15
C ARG A 63 6.96 -17.62 -2.76
N GLN A 64 7.16 -17.79 -4.05
CA GLN A 64 8.17 -17.06 -4.82
C GLN A 64 7.53 -16.42 -6.06
N PHE A 65 8.13 -15.33 -6.55
CA PHE A 65 7.78 -14.73 -7.83
C PHE A 65 8.54 -15.49 -8.95
N ASP A 66 8.08 -16.69 -9.25
CA ASP A 66 8.63 -17.61 -10.23
C ASP A 66 7.61 -17.96 -11.32
N ASP A 67 7.89 -19.00 -12.11
CA ASP A 67 7.00 -19.44 -13.19
C ASP A 67 5.61 -19.83 -12.66
N SER A 68 5.53 -20.40 -11.47
CA SER A 68 4.24 -20.77 -10.86
C SER A 68 3.38 -19.54 -10.53
N PHE A 69 4.01 -18.41 -10.19
CA PHE A 69 3.33 -17.14 -10.03
C PHE A 69 2.78 -16.63 -11.36
N ALA A 70 3.60 -16.65 -12.43
CA ALA A 70 3.15 -16.23 -13.75
C ALA A 70 1.99 -17.11 -14.26
N ASP A 71 2.06 -18.42 -14.07
CA ASP A 71 0.99 -19.37 -14.41
C ASP A 71 -0.29 -19.12 -13.62
N LEU A 72 -0.17 -18.79 -12.32
CA LEU A 72 -1.31 -18.40 -11.50
C LEU A 72 -1.97 -17.13 -12.03
N VAL A 73 -1.17 -16.08 -12.27
CA VAL A 73 -1.65 -14.77 -12.74
C VAL A 73 -2.35 -14.89 -14.08
N ASN A 74 -1.82 -15.69 -15.00
CA ASN A 74 -2.40 -15.88 -16.34
C ASN A 74 -3.76 -16.60 -16.37
N ARG A 75 -4.28 -17.03 -15.23
CA ARG A 75 -5.65 -17.57 -15.09
C ARG A 75 -6.69 -16.49 -14.88
N TYR A 76 -6.27 -15.24 -14.71
CA TYR A 76 -7.10 -14.07 -14.49
C TYR A 76 -7.08 -13.15 -15.69
N ASP A 77 -7.88 -12.10 -15.66
CA ASP A 77 -8.00 -11.11 -16.72
C ASP A 77 -7.25 -9.82 -16.37
N LEU A 78 -6.98 -9.61 -15.07
CA LEU A 78 -6.29 -8.43 -14.54
C LEU A 78 -5.46 -8.81 -13.31
N LEU A 79 -4.21 -8.33 -13.24
CA LEU A 79 -3.42 -8.32 -12.00
C LEU A 79 -3.38 -6.90 -11.43
N VAL A 80 -3.81 -6.74 -10.18
CA VAL A 80 -3.61 -5.51 -9.40
C VAL A 80 -2.57 -5.77 -8.33
N ILE A 81 -1.51 -4.97 -8.29
CA ILE A 81 -0.47 -5.01 -7.26
C ILE A 81 -0.55 -3.69 -6.50
N GLY A 82 -0.84 -3.75 -5.21
CA GLY A 82 -0.71 -2.55 -4.46
C GLY A 82 -1.79 -2.17 -3.49
N GLY A 83 -1.70 -0.89 -3.16
CA GLY A 83 -2.22 -0.30 -1.97
C GLY A 83 -1.26 -0.43 -0.79
N GLY A 84 0.06 -0.47 -1.02
CA GLY A 84 1.05 -0.60 0.05
C GLY A 84 2.40 0.03 -0.31
N ASN A 85 3.32 0.07 0.66
CA ASN A 85 4.66 0.63 0.46
C ASN A 85 5.61 -0.41 -0.15
N PHE A 86 5.37 -0.80 -1.41
CA PHE A 86 6.10 -1.90 -2.04
C PHE A 86 7.26 -1.46 -2.93
N PHE A 87 7.44 -0.16 -3.15
CA PHE A 87 8.66 0.42 -3.73
C PHE A 87 9.63 0.90 -2.63
N ASP A 88 9.83 0.05 -1.62
CA ASP A 88 10.76 0.24 -0.51
C ASP A 88 12.19 -0.13 -0.91
N VAL A 89 12.98 0.84 -1.34
CA VAL A 89 14.28 0.68 -2.00
C VAL A 89 15.40 0.38 -0.98
N LYS A 90 15.49 -0.89 -0.55
CA LYS A 90 16.45 -1.32 0.49
C LYS A 90 16.88 -2.79 0.43
N TRP A 91 16.32 -3.61 -0.46
CA TRP A 91 16.50 -5.06 -0.42
C TRP A 91 17.57 -5.52 -1.42
N ASP A 92 18.76 -5.83 -0.92
CA ASP A 92 19.93 -6.26 -1.71
C ASP A 92 19.79 -7.65 -2.35
N TYR A 93 18.91 -8.48 -1.84
CA TYR A 93 18.59 -9.81 -2.38
C TYR A 93 17.55 -9.76 -3.51
N SER A 94 16.82 -8.66 -3.62
CA SER A 94 15.74 -8.50 -4.58
C SER A 94 16.28 -8.09 -5.95
N THR A 95 15.75 -8.69 -7.00
CA THR A 95 16.07 -8.33 -8.39
C THR A 95 15.61 -6.92 -8.76
N THR A 96 14.62 -6.41 -8.06
CA THR A 96 14.08 -5.05 -8.22
C THR A 96 14.61 -4.08 -7.16
N GLY A 97 15.34 -4.55 -6.17
CA GLY A 97 15.76 -3.74 -5.01
C GLY A 97 14.64 -3.43 -4.02
N THR A 98 13.42 -3.94 -4.23
CA THR A 98 12.23 -3.66 -3.43
C THR A 98 11.59 -4.94 -2.88
N THR A 99 10.55 -4.79 -2.07
CA THR A 99 9.72 -5.91 -1.60
C THR A 99 9.11 -6.73 -2.75
N LEU A 100 8.82 -6.10 -3.89
CA LEU A 100 8.35 -6.79 -5.10
C LEU A 100 9.52 -7.44 -5.85
N ASN A 101 9.99 -8.58 -5.39
CA ASN A 101 11.09 -9.30 -6.04
C ASN A 101 10.64 -10.04 -7.31
N ILE A 102 10.02 -9.33 -8.24
CA ILE A 102 9.52 -9.85 -9.52
C ILE A 102 10.51 -9.48 -10.63
N SER A 103 11.20 -10.47 -11.20
CA SER A 103 12.11 -10.20 -12.31
C SER A 103 11.38 -9.80 -13.58
N ASP A 104 12.07 -9.07 -14.47
CA ASP A 104 11.58 -8.76 -15.82
C ASP A 104 11.20 -10.02 -16.60
N GLU A 105 11.93 -11.13 -16.39
CA GLU A 105 11.64 -12.41 -17.03
C GLU A 105 10.25 -12.92 -16.64
N ILE A 106 9.92 -12.91 -15.36
CA ILE A 106 8.59 -13.31 -14.87
C ILE A 106 7.52 -12.34 -15.35
N LEU A 107 7.77 -11.04 -15.31
CA LEU A 107 6.81 -10.06 -15.84
C LEU A 107 6.52 -10.25 -17.33
N ARG A 108 7.50 -10.71 -18.13
CA ARG A 108 7.27 -11.01 -19.56
C ARG A 108 6.39 -12.23 -19.78
N LYS A 109 6.40 -13.22 -18.88
CA LYS A 109 5.57 -14.43 -18.94
C LYS A 109 4.11 -14.18 -18.57
N ILE A 110 3.81 -13.07 -17.93
CA ILE A 110 2.43 -12.66 -17.64
C ILE A 110 1.86 -12.01 -18.89
N HIS A 111 0.71 -12.46 -19.37
CA HIS A 111 0.10 -12.00 -20.62
C HIS A 111 -1.06 -11.03 -20.46
N ILE A 112 -1.55 -10.87 -19.23
CA ILE A 112 -2.65 -9.98 -18.88
C ILE A 112 -2.14 -8.59 -18.47
N PRO A 113 -2.98 -7.55 -18.48
CA PRO A 113 -2.66 -6.22 -17.95
C PRO A 113 -2.28 -6.28 -16.47
N ILE A 114 -1.33 -5.42 -16.07
CA ILE A 114 -0.89 -5.29 -14.68
C ILE A 114 -1.05 -3.84 -14.23
N VAL A 115 -1.77 -3.63 -13.14
CA VAL A 115 -1.94 -2.34 -12.47
C VAL A 115 -1.12 -2.31 -11.19
N PHE A 116 -0.12 -1.44 -11.14
CA PHE A 116 0.57 -1.07 -9.90
C PHE A 116 -0.19 0.11 -9.30
N ASN A 117 -1.00 -0.16 -8.28
CA ASN A 117 -1.96 0.79 -7.76
C ASN A 117 -1.45 1.54 -6.54
N GLY A 118 -1.19 2.83 -6.68
CA GLY A 118 -0.90 3.72 -5.55
C GLY A 118 0.22 3.23 -4.65
N LEU A 119 1.36 2.80 -5.22
CA LEU A 119 2.47 2.28 -4.45
C LEU A 119 3.21 3.39 -3.72
N GLY A 120 3.53 3.15 -2.44
CA GLY A 120 4.44 3.99 -1.67
C GLY A 120 5.89 3.75 -2.09
N VAL A 121 6.66 4.83 -2.18
CA VAL A 121 8.11 4.81 -2.42
C VAL A 121 8.82 5.16 -1.12
N ASP A 122 9.75 4.31 -0.68
CA ASP A 122 10.61 4.56 0.48
C ASP A 122 12.07 4.47 0.03
N TYR A 123 12.71 5.63 -0.10
CA TYR A 123 14.06 5.75 -0.62
C TYR A 123 14.90 6.69 0.24
N SER A 124 15.99 6.16 0.78
CA SER A 124 16.99 6.92 1.56
C SER A 124 18.33 6.92 0.82
N PRO A 125 18.71 8.02 0.17
CA PRO A 125 19.94 8.09 -0.64
C PRO A 125 21.21 7.67 0.10
N ASN A 126 21.30 8.02 1.39
CA ASN A 126 22.49 7.78 2.21
C ASN A 126 22.59 6.36 2.78
N MET A 127 21.48 5.59 2.73
CA MET A 127 21.40 4.23 3.30
C MET A 127 21.29 3.16 2.23
N CYS A 128 21.08 3.56 0.97
CA CYS A 128 20.83 2.61 -0.11
C CYS A 128 22.13 2.22 -0.82
N LEU A 129 22.40 0.92 -0.90
CA LEU A 129 23.55 0.38 -1.64
C LEU A 129 23.42 0.67 -3.14
N ALA A 130 24.54 0.93 -3.82
CA ALA A 130 24.57 1.20 -5.26
C ALA A 130 23.86 0.10 -6.08
N LYS A 131 24.10 -1.17 -5.75
CA LYS A 131 23.42 -2.31 -6.39
C LYS A 131 21.90 -2.23 -6.30
N VAL A 132 21.37 -1.86 -5.13
CA VAL A 132 19.91 -1.74 -4.92
C VAL A 132 19.32 -0.60 -5.76
N LYS A 133 20.05 0.53 -5.85
CA LYS A 133 19.70 1.64 -6.73
C LYS A 133 19.63 1.23 -8.19
N ASP A 134 20.64 0.48 -8.65
CA ASP A 134 20.70 0.02 -10.05
C ASP A 134 19.55 -0.95 -10.37
N CYS A 135 19.25 -1.90 -9.46
CA CYS A 135 18.12 -2.82 -9.59
C CYS A 135 16.79 -2.05 -9.66
N PHE A 136 16.54 -1.15 -8.72
CA PHE A 136 15.31 -0.35 -8.70
C PHE A 136 15.20 0.56 -9.92
N GLY A 137 16.28 1.24 -10.28
CA GLY A 137 16.32 2.11 -11.46
C GLY A 137 16.00 1.36 -12.76
N SER A 138 16.54 0.16 -12.93
CA SER A 138 16.27 -0.71 -14.09
C SER A 138 14.80 -1.16 -14.10
N PHE A 139 14.30 -1.60 -12.96
CA PHE A 139 12.91 -2.04 -12.81
C PHE A 139 11.89 -0.94 -13.13
N ILE A 140 12.05 0.25 -12.54
CA ILE A 140 11.14 1.37 -12.81
C ILE A 140 11.19 1.82 -14.26
N LYS A 141 12.39 1.90 -14.87
CA LYS A 141 12.52 2.21 -16.30
C LYS A 141 11.84 1.17 -17.17
N TYR A 142 11.93 -0.09 -16.81
CA TYR A 142 11.22 -1.16 -17.53
C TYR A 142 9.71 -0.97 -17.43
N LEU A 143 9.16 -0.72 -16.25
CA LEU A 143 7.74 -0.45 -16.08
C LEU A 143 7.29 0.79 -16.89
N ASP A 144 8.04 1.89 -16.80
CA ASP A 144 7.73 3.14 -17.52
C ASP A 144 7.77 2.96 -19.05
N SER A 145 8.64 2.08 -19.54
CA SER A 145 8.78 1.81 -20.99
C SER A 145 7.66 0.98 -21.59
N ARG A 146 6.85 0.32 -20.78
CA ARG A 146 5.83 -0.65 -21.19
C ARG A 146 4.43 -0.24 -20.73
N SER A 147 4.04 0.99 -21.04
CA SER A 147 2.69 1.52 -20.76
C SER A 147 1.57 0.81 -21.55
N ASP A 148 1.93 0.00 -22.54
CA ASP A 148 1.04 -0.93 -23.24
C ASP A 148 0.57 -2.09 -22.34
N LYS A 149 1.32 -2.42 -21.30
CA LYS A 149 1.10 -3.55 -20.41
C LYS A 149 0.93 -3.13 -18.95
N PHE A 150 1.65 -2.11 -18.52
CA PHE A 150 1.68 -1.67 -17.13
C PHE A 150 1.02 -0.31 -16.95
N LEU A 151 0.01 -0.24 -16.08
CA LEU A 151 -0.46 1.02 -15.53
C LEU A 151 0.18 1.18 -14.16
N VAL A 152 1.08 2.17 -14.02
CA VAL A 152 1.85 2.37 -12.78
C VAL A 152 1.46 3.68 -12.12
N SER A 153 1.05 3.59 -10.87
CA SER A 153 0.77 4.77 -10.04
C SER A 153 1.43 4.69 -8.69
N VAL A 154 1.82 5.86 -8.18
CA VAL A 154 2.36 6.04 -6.83
C VAL A 154 1.44 6.93 -6.01
N ARG A 155 1.49 6.82 -4.67
CA ARG A 155 0.65 7.61 -3.77
C ARG A 155 1.10 9.07 -3.69
N ASN A 156 0.18 9.91 -3.18
CA ASN A 156 0.40 11.33 -2.91
C ASN A 156 1.04 11.57 -1.51
N ASP A 157 1.94 10.68 -1.09
CA ASP A 157 2.69 10.70 0.16
C ASP A 157 4.19 10.99 -0.07
N ASP A 158 4.48 11.94 -0.94
CA ASP A 158 5.81 12.28 -1.44
C ASP A 158 6.49 11.20 -2.33
N SER A 159 5.82 10.07 -2.60
CA SER A 159 6.37 8.98 -3.41
C SER A 159 6.80 9.43 -4.80
N LYS A 160 6.04 10.34 -5.45
CA LYS A 160 6.42 10.89 -6.77
C LYS A 160 7.66 11.77 -6.67
N MET A 161 7.75 12.59 -5.63
CA MET A 161 8.92 13.45 -5.38
C MET A 161 10.18 12.61 -5.14
N LEU A 162 10.07 11.52 -4.37
CA LEU A 162 11.19 10.60 -4.13
C LEU A 162 11.64 9.89 -5.41
N LEU A 163 10.72 9.51 -6.30
CA LEU A 163 11.06 8.97 -7.61
C LEU A 163 11.79 10.01 -8.48
N ASP A 164 11.30 11.25 -8.51
CA ASP A 164 11.92 12.32 -9.30
C ASP A 164 13.33 12.63 -8.77
N GLN A 165 13.52 12.62 -7.45
CA GLN A 165 14.87 12.74 -6.84
C GLN A 165 15.76 11.54 -7.18
N PHE A 166 15.23 10.33 -7.16
CA PHE A 166 15.97 9.11 -7.52
C PHE A 166 16.52 9.18 -8.94
N PHE A 167 15.78 9.76 -9.87
CA PHE A 167 16.15 9.88 -11.28
C PHE A 167 16.72 11.28 -11.65
N ASP A 168 17.18 12.07 -10.68
CA ASP A 168 17.75 13.42 -10.88
C ASP A 168 16.84 14.35 -11.72
N GLY A 169 15.52 14.26 -11.49
CA GLY A 169 14.53 15.04 -12.22
C GLY A 169 14.27 14.56 -13.65
N SER A 170 14.85 13.44 -14.08
CA SER A 170 14.51 12.84 -15.36
C SER A 170 13.07 12.31 -15.33
N SER A 171 12.24 12.77 -16.27
CA SER A 171 10.82 12.51 -16.28
C SER A 171 10.51 11.02 -16.58
N LEU A 172 9.87 10.37 -15.61
CA LEU A 172 9.12 9.14 -15.85
C LEU A 172 7.77 9.51 -16.46
N LYS A 173 7.54 9.12 -17.72
CA LYS A 173 6.41 9.64 -18.51
C LYS A 173 5.09 8.96 -18.21
N ASN A 174 5.15 7.69 -17.81
CA ASN A 174 3.98 6.83 -17.68
C ASN A 174 3.68 6.45 -16.22
N ILE A 175 4.45 6.99 -15.25
CA ILE A 175 4.17 6.79 -13.82
C ILE A 175 3.45 8.01 -13.27
N ILE A 176 2.21 7.81 -12.86
CA ILE A 176 1.32 8.88 -12.39
C ILE A 176 1.23 8.89 -10.85
N GLN A 177 0.92 10.06 -10.29
CA GLN A 177 0.57 10.18 -8.88
C GLN A 177 -0.95 10.16 -8.74
N ILE A 178 -1.44 9.38 -7.78
CA ILE A 178 -2.86 9.31 -7.43
C ILE A 178 -3.06 9.49 -5.92
N PRO A 179 -4.24 9.92 -5.47
CA PRO A 179 -4.59 9.90 -4.05
C PRO A 179 -4.57 8.48 -3.50
N ASP A 180 -4.31 8.34 -2.19
CA ASP A 180 -4.47 7.07 -1.50
C ASP A 180 -5.92 6.58 -1.61
N GLY A 181 -6.10 5.29 -1.92
CA GLY A 181 -7.43 4.68 -2.07
C GLY A 181 -8.31 4.81 -0.83
N GLY A 182 -7.71 4.90 0.35
CA GLY A 182 -8.44 5.07 1.62
C GLY A 182 -9.36 6.29 1.65
N PHE A 183 -9.06 7.35 0.88
CA PHE A 183 -9.95 8.51 0.75
C PHE A 183 -11.29 8.20 0.07
N PHE A 184 -11.40 7.07 -0.60
CA PHE A 184 -12.60 6.65 -1.33
C PHE A 184 -13.32 5.47 -0.67
N THR A 185 -12.93 5.17 0.56
CA THR A 185 -13.60 4.17 1.40
C THR A 185 -14.77 4.83 2.09
N SER A 186 -15.97 4.26 1.98
CA SER A 186 -17.07 4.63 2.83
C SER A 186 -16.97 3.88 4.15
N ALA A 187 -16.95 4.60 5.27
CA ALA A 187 -17.29 4.01 6.55
C ALA A 187 -18.77 3.66 6.51
N GLY A 188 -19.13 2.40 6.69
CA GLY A 188 -20.54 2.00 6.82
C GLY A 188 -21.19 2.70 8.02
N GLU A 189 -22.53 2.71 8.06
CA GLU A 189 -23.28 3.13 9.23
C GLU A 189 -23.14 2.06 10.33
N TYR A 190 -22.00 2.08 11.02
CA TYR A 190 -21.76 1.19 12.14
C TYR A 190 -21.81 1.98 13.45
N ARG A 191 -22.72 1.58 14.34
CA ARG A 191 -22.84 2.20 15.66
C ARG A 191 -22.02 1.40 16.67
N HIS A 192 -21.12 2.07 17.34
CA HIS A 192 -20.32 1.53 18.43
C HIS A 192 -21.06 1.79 19.77
N PRO A 193 -21.68 0.77 20.38
CA PRO A 193 -22.46 0.97 21.61
C PRO A 193 -21.60 1.41 22.80
N GLU A 194 -20.28 1.20 22.74
CA GLU A 194 -19.31 1.65 23.72
C GLU A 194 -19.00 3.15 23.64
N ILE A 195 -19.43 3.82 22.57
CA ILE A 195 -19.24 5.27 22.38
C ILE A 195 -20.50 6.00 22.80
N PRO A 196 -20.46 6.83 23.87
CA PRO A 196 -21.62 7.56 24.35
C PRO A 196 -22.09 8.61 23.34
N ASP A 197 -23.40 8.66 23.07
CA ASP A 197 -24.00 9.64 22.16
C ASP A 197 -24.02 11.07 22.74
N ASP A 198 -23.94 11.23 24.05
CA ASP A 198 -24.05 12.49 24.79
C ASP A 198 -22.70 13.14 25.10
N LYS A 199 -21.59 12.55 24.61
CA LYS A 199 -20.23 13.02 24.87
C LYS A 199 -19.58 13.60 23.61
N THR A 200 -18.63 14.50 23.84
CA THR A 200 -17.69 14.91 22.78
C THR A 200 -16.60 13.85 22.65
N VAL A 201 -16.63 13.10 21.57
CA VAL A 201 -15.70 12.00 21.34
C VAL A 201 -14.41 12.50 20.68
N ILE A 202 -13.27 12.12 21.24
CA ILE A 202 -11.94 12.36 20.68
C ILE A 202 -11.33 10.99 20.34
N ALA A 203 -11.25 10.68 19.04
CA ALA A 203 -10.59 9.48 18.56
C ALA A 203 -9.08 9.71 18.49
N ILE A 204 -8.30 8.80 19.08
CA ILE A 204 -6.84 8.85 19.09
C ILE A 204 -6.31 7.61 18.40
N ASN A 205 -5.51 7.82 17.37
CA ASN A 205 -4.74 6.77 16.74
C ASN A 205 -3.31 6.79 17.30
N THR A 206 -2.86 5.67 17.87
CA THR A 206 -1.50 5.50 18.38
C THR A 206 -0.87 4.27 17.72
N VAL A 207 0.44 4.35 17.48
CA VAL A 207 1.21 3.25 16.92
C VAL A 207 2.29 2.80 17.89
N ARG A 208 2.47 1.49 18.00
CA ARG A 208 3.49 0.86 18.85
C ARG A 208 4.60 0.19 18.04
N ASP A 209 4.44 0.08 16.75
CA ASP A 209 5.42 -0.52 15.86
C ASP A 209 6.70 0.33 15.77
N ARG A 210 7.82 -0.29 15.46
CA ARG A 210 9.12 0.38 15.26
C ARG A 210 9.50 1.29 16.43
N MET A 211 9.34 0.79 17.63
CA MET A 211 9.54 1.56 18.87
C MET A 211 10.92 2.22 18.94
N GLU A 212 11.98 1.48 18.56
CA GLU A 212 13.36 1.98 18.58
C GLU A 212 13.56 3.11 17.57
N ASP A 213 12.96 3.01 16.38
CA ASP A 213 13.07 4.06 15.36
C ASP A 213 12.32 5.34 15.74
N ARG A 214 11.19 5.22 16.45
CA ARG A 214 10.32 6.36 16.82
C ARG A 214 10.73 7.03 18.12
N TRP A 215 11.19 6.25 19.09
CA TRP A 215 11.38 6.70 20.47
C TRP A 215 12.83 6.57 20.94
N GLY A 216 13.69 5.89 20.19
CA GLY A 216 15.07 5.63 20.52
C GLY A 216 15.24 4.53 21.55
N ASP A 217 14.43 4.52 22.62
CA ASP A 217 14.49 3.53 23.69
C ASP A 217 13.14 3.34 24.41
N LYS A 218 13.08 2.32 25.25
CA LYS A 218 11.88 1.96 26.03
C LYS A 218 11.54 3.01 27.10
N GLU A 219 12.52 3.70 27.64
CA GLU A 219 12.32 4.70 28.71
C GLU A 219 11.62 5.93 28.13
N SER A 220 12.09 6.43 27.00
CA SER A 220 11.46 7.52 26.24
C SER A 220 10.02 7.18 25.85
N TYR A 221 9.75 5.95 25.43
CA TYR A 221 8.39 5.49 25.16
C TYR A 221 7.51 5.47 26.41
N ASN A 222 8.03 4.98 27.55
CA ASN A 222 7.29 4.96 28.82
C ASN A 222 7.00 6.39 29.32
N GLN A 223 7.97 7.30 29.17
CA GLN A 223 7.77 8.71 29.51
C GLN A 223 6.64 9.31 28.66
N TYR A 224 6.66 9.09 27.34
CA TYR A 224 5.57 9.52 26.46
C TYR A 224 4.22 8.99 26.92
N CYS A 225 4.10 7.70 27.23
CA CYS A 225 2.85 7.11 27.71
C CYS A 225 2.35 7.77 28.99
N ASN A 226 3.25 8.05 29.95
CA ASN A 226 2.91 8.73 31.20
C ASN A 226 2.44 10.16 30.97
N GLU A 227 3.17 10.95 30.18
CA GLU A 227 2.81 12.34 29.85
C GLU A 227 1.45 12.39 29.11
N PHE A 228 1.23 11.45 28.20
CA PHE A 228 0.00 11.37 27.44
C PHE A 228 -1.20 10.98 28.32
N SER A 229 -1.02 10.07 29.27
CA SER A 229 -2.04 9.72 30.24
C SER A 229 -2.39 10.91 31.14
N LEU A 230 -1.40 11.64 31.62
CA LEU A 230 -1.61 12.87 32.41
C LEU A 230 -2.34 13.96 31.61
N PHE A 231 -2.07 14.06 30.30
CA PHE A 231 -2.79 14.97 29.42
C PHE A 231 -4.27 14.62 29.35
N ILE A 232 -4.60 13.32 29.14
CA ILE A 232 -6.00 12.84 29.08
C ILE A 232 -6.71 13.12 30.40
N ASP A 233 -6.11 12.78 31.53
CA ASP A 233 -6.68 13.00 32.86
C ASP A 233 -6.99 14.49 33.10
N LYS A 234 -6.06 15.37 32.75
CA LYS A 234 -6.27 16.83 32.84
C LYS A 234 -7.37 17.32 31.90
N ALA A 235 -7.46 16.77 30.69
CA ALA A 235 -8.48 17.15 29.73
C ALA A 235 -9.87 16.76 30.23
N ILE A 236 -10.06 15.53 30.72
CA ILE A 236 -11.33 15.05 31.29
C ILE A 236 -11.69 15.85 32.55
N SER A 237 -10.72 16.15 33.42
CA SER A 237 -10.94 16.93 34.65
C SER A 237 -11.44 18.34 34.34
N ARG A 238 -10.99 18.95 33.24
CA ARG A 238 -11.43 20.29 32.80
C ARG A 238 -12.74 20.28 32.04
N ASN A 239 -12.99 19.21 31.33
CA ASN A 239 -14.24 19.04 30.56
C ASN A 239 -14.73 17.59 30.68
N PRO A 240 -15.60 17.29 31.68
CA PRO A 240 -16.15 15.94 31.87
C PRO A 240 -17.03 15.45 30.72
N ASN A 241 -17.35 16.31 29.75
CA ASN A 241 -18.07 15.91 28.55
C ASN A 241 -17.18 15.23 27.48
N LEU A 242 -15.87 15.17 27.69
CA LEU A 242 -14.96 14.47 26.80
C LEU A 242 -14.98 12.95 27.01
N HIS A 243 -14.92 12.22 25.90
CA HIS A 243 -14.73 10.77 25.85
C HIS A 243 -13.62 10.44 24.88
N PHE A 244 -12.56 9.77 25.33
CA PHE A 244 -11.42 9.39 24.51
C PHE A 244 -11.56 7.95 24.03
N VAL A 245 -11.39 7.74 22.72
CA VAL A 245 -11.41 6.41 22.09
C VAL A 245 -10.06 6.15 21.44
N PHE A 246 -9.39 5.07 21.84
CA PHE A 246 -8.17 4.62 21.17
C PHE A 246 -8.51 3.71 20.01
N VAL A 247 -8.09 4.12 18.82
CA VAL A 247 -8.29 3.35 17.59
C VAL A 247 -6.97 2.69 17.21
N PRO A 248 -6.83 1.36 17.35
CA PRO A 248 -5.60 0.68 16.98
C PRO A 248 -5.44 0.70 15.46
N HIS A 249 -4.24 1.03 14.99
CA HIS A 249 -3.92 1.01 13.56
C HIS A 249 -3.67 -0.41 13.05
N ILE A 250 -3.11 -1.26 13.89
CA ILE A 250 -2.87 -2.68 13.63
C ILE A 250 -3.61 -3.46 14.71
N PRO A 251 -4.59 -4.30 14.36
CA PRO A 251 -5.23 -5.19 15.32
C PRO A 251 -4.18 -6.11 15.95
N SER A 252 -4.23 -6.27 17.26
CA SER A 252 -3.34 -7.13 18.06
C SER A 252 -3.66 -8.60 17.85
#